data_71c7cd179311b1f4ca6c6324a5a2e5ce
#
_entry.id   71c7cd179311b1f4ca6c6324a5a2e5ce
#
_cell.length_a   1.000
_cell.length_b   1.000
_cell.length_c   1.000
_cell.angle_alpha   90.00
_cell.angle_beta   90.00
_cell.angle_gamma   90.00
#
_symmetry.space_group_name_H-M   'P 1'
#
loop_
_entity.id
_entity.type
_entity.pdbx_description
1 polymer ?
#
loop_
_entity_poly.entity_id
_entity_poly.type
_entity_poly.pdbx_seq_one_letter_code
_entity_poly.pdbx_strand_id
1 'polypeptide(L)'
;RELAKSCQSLEEFLGDGWEVVPWFIENAWFFDLLKFEEYLMILIMVPIGLVAAFAIAIALMTSVLRKIREIGLLVAMGGARFSVGVVFCLQGFIIGILGAVFGCAFALVFMYFRDELMTFIVKNIAGEDGQAGVSQFYDFYSLEIYYPWESVGSCNTFLSFALFAVLVSTLAGLLPAWRATRLKPADALRGE
;
A
#
# COMPACT_ATOMS: atom_id res chain seq x y z
N ARG A 1 -6.86 29.91 -6.04
CA ARG A 1 -6.97 31.19 -6.79
C ARG A 1 -8.31 31.88 -6.54
N GLU A 2 -9.43 31.16 -6.45
CA GLU A 2 -10.75 31.76 -6.15
C GLU A 2 -10.83 32.28 -4.71
N LEU A 3 -10.35 31.52 -3.73
CA LEU A 3 -10.31 31.91 -2.33
C LEU A 3 -9.50 33.20 -2.09
N ALA A 4 -8.37 33.37 -2.76
CA ALA A 4 -7.58 34.59 -2.64
C ALA A 4 -8.31 35.81 -3.18
N LYS A 5 -9.09 35.65 -4.25
CA LYS A 5 -9.93 36.74 -4.79
C LYS A 5 -11.10 37.08 -3.83
N SER A 6 -11.70 36.05 -3.21
CA SER A 6 -12.77 36.25 -2.24
C SER A 6 -12.26 36.96 -0.96
N CYS A 7 -11.04 36.64 -0.51
CA CYS A 7 -10.44 37.35 0.62
C CYS A 7 -10.18 38.83 0.30
N GLN A 8 -9.62 39.15 -0.87
CA GLN A 8 -9.42 40.53 -1.31
C GLN A 8 -10.71 41.32 -1.42
N SER A 9 -11.76 40.71 -1.99
CA SER A 9 -13.06 41.39 -2.09
C SER A 9 -13.72 41.62 -0.73
N LEU A 10 -13.48 40.76 0.25
CA LEU A 10 -13.95 40.93 1.63
C LEU A 10 -13.16 42.01 2.36
N GLU A 11 -11.84 42.09 2.18
CA GLU A 11 -11.01 43.15 2.74
C GLU A 11 -11.42 44.53 2.20
N GLU A 12 -11.68 44.61 0.90
CA GLU A 12 -12.15 45.83 0.24
C GLU A 12 -13.55 46.29 0.73
N PHE A 13 -14.42 45.32 1.07
CA PHE A 13 -15.75 45.59 1.62
C PHE A 13 -15.68 45.99 3.12
N LEU A 14 -14.78 45.45 3.91
CA LEU A 14 -14.66 45.70 5.35
C LEU A 14 -13.91 47.00 5.68
N GLY A 15 -13.11 47.53 4.73
CA GLY A 15 -12.37 48.81 4.88
C GLY A 15 -11.07 48.66 5.67
N ASP A 16 -10.33 49.77 5.76
CA ASP A 16 -9.03 49.83 6.42
C ASP A 16 -9.13 49.47 7.89
N GLY A 17 -8.47 48.42 8.29
CA GLY A 17 -8.35 47.92 9.67
C GLY A 17 -8.75 46.47 9.88
N TRP A 18 -9.23 45.80 8.86
CA TRP A 18 -9.57 44.38 8.90
C TRP A 18 -8.68 43.58 7.97
N GLU A 19 -8.01 42.54 8.48
CA GLU A 19 -7.25 41.57 7.72
C GLU A 19 -8.05 40.27 7.64
N VAL A 20 -8.38 39.81 6.41
CA VAL A 20 -9.11 38.58 6.18
C VAL A 20 -8.12 37.45 6.02
N VAL A 21 -7.82 36.73 7.09
CA VAL A 21 -6.91 35.57 7.06
C VAL A 21 -7.74 34.30 6.84
N PRO A 22 -7.53 33.57 5.74
CA PRO A 22 -8.17 32.27 5.53
C PRO A 22 -7.81 31.31 6.66
N TRP A 23 -8.78 30.54 7.13
CA TRP A 23 -8.62 29.58 8.23
C TRP A 23 -7.45 28.60 8.01
N PHE A 24 -7.19 28.17 6.79
CA PHE A 24 -6.09 27.25 6.48
C PHE A 24 -4.69 27.91 6.59
N ILE A 25 -4.58 29.23 6.50
CA ILE A 25 -3.32 29.96 6.75
C ILE A 25 -3.10 30.09 8.25
N GLU A 26 -4.14 30.47 8.97
CA GLU A 26 -4.06 30.59 10.45
C GLU A 26 -3.75 29.24 11.11
N ASN A 27 -4.28 28.16 10.56
CA ASN A 27 -4.04 26.80 11.05
C ASN A 27 -3.02 26.01 10.19
N ALA A 28 -2.06 26.69 9.58
CA ALA A 28 -1.04 26.05 8.75
C ALA A 28 -0.28 24.93 9.47
N TRP A 29 -0.01 25.11 10.78
CA TRP A 29 0.61 24.09 11.62
C TRP A 29 -0.17 22.77 11.66
N PHE A 30 -1.51 22.84 11.61
CA PHE A 30 -2.36 21.65 11.58
C PHE A 30 -2.20 20.89 10.26
N PHE A 31 -2.15 21.59 9.14
CA PHE A 31 -1.91 20.96 7.83
C PHE A 31 -0.49 20.40 7.71
N ASP A 32 0.49 21.04 8.33
CA ASP A 32 1.85 20.50 8.37
C ASP A 32 1.94 19.24 9.24
N LEU A 33 1.17 19.17 10.34
CA LEU A 33 1.03 17.98 11.15
C LEU A 33 0.40 16.82 10.37
N LEU A 34 -0.66 17.07 9.59
CA LEU A 34 -1.28 16.05 8.73
C LEU A 34 -0.32 15.53 7.66
N LYS A 35 0.46 16.42 7.03
CA LYS A 35 1.52 16.01 6.09
C LYS A 35 2.59 15.18 6.78
N PHE A 36 3.00 15.55 7.98
CA PHE A 36 3.97 14.78 8.76
C PHE A 36 3.44 13.37 9.07
N GLU A 37 2.15 13.25 9.43
CA GLU A 37 1.49 11.95 9.63
C GLU A 37 1.50 11.10 8.36
N GLU A 38 1.21 11.70 7.19
CA GLU A 38 1.31 11.03 5.89
C GLU A 38 2.73 10.48 5.63
N TYR A 39 3.77 11.29 5.90
CA TYR A 39 5.16 10.82 5.78
C TYR A 39 5.50 9.70 6.74
N LEU A 40 5.01 9.74 7.98
CA LEU A 40 5.19 8.66 8.94
C LEU A 40 4.53 7.36 8.47
N MET A 41 3.31 7.43 7.91
CA MET A 41 2.65 6.26 7.35
C MET A 41 3.45 5.64 6.20
N ILE A 42 3.97 6.45 5.28
CA ILE A 42 4.84 5.98 4.20
C ILE A 42 6.12 5.35 4.76
N LEU A 43 6.74 5.98 5.76
CA LEU A 43 7.95 5.48 6.41
C LEU A 43 7.75 4.10 7.05
N ILE A 44 6.58 3.83 7.62
CA ILE A 44 6.22 2.53 8.20
C ILE A 44 5.88 1.52 7.10
N MET A 45 5.21 1.96 6.04
CA MET A 45 4.78 1.09 4.95
C MET A 45 5.95 0.49 4.14
N VAL A 46 7.01 1.28 3.94
CA VAL A 46 8.20 0.83 3.19
C VAL A 46 8.88 -0.40 3.82
N PRO A 47 9.21 -0.42 5.12
CA PRO A 47 9.77 -1.62 5.77
C PRO A 47 8.82 -2.82 5.73
N ILE A 48 7.52 -2.62 5.91
CA ILE A 48 6.53 -3.72 5.84
C ILE A 48 6.53 -4.32 4.43
N GLY A 49 6.51 -3.47 3.39
CA GLY A 49 6.59 -3.91 2.00
C GLY A 49 7.90 -4.66 1.70
N LEU A 50 9.01 -4.22 2.28
CA LEU A 50 10.31 -4.86 2.13
C LEU A 50 10.33 -6.25 2.78
N VAL A 51 9.78 -6.41 3.98
CA VAL A 51 9.64 -7.72 4.64
C VAL A 51 8.77 -8.66 3.81
N ALA A 52 7.64 -8.17 3.28
CA ALA A 52 6.78 -8.94 2.38
C ALA A 52 7.52 -9.37 1.10
N ALA A 53 8.32 -8.47 0.49
CA ALA A 53 9.14 -8.78 -0.67
C ALA A 53 10.16 -9.90 -0.39
N PHE A 54 10.83 -9.87 0.76
CA PHE A 54 11.75 -10.93 1.18
C PHE A 54 11.02 -12.26 1.40
N ALA A 55 9.85 -12.26 2.01
CA ALA A 55 9.05 -13.46 2.20
C ALA A 55 8.68 -14.11 0.86
N ILE A 56 8.24 -13.31 -0.13
CA ILE A 56 7.94 -13.76 -1.49
C ILE A 56 9.22 -14.32 -2.16
N ALA A 57 10.34 -13.61 -2.07
CA ALA A 57 11.61 -14.04 -2.65
C ALA A 57 12.07 -15.38 -2.07
N ILE A 58 11.96 -15.59 -0.75
CA ILE A 58 12.30 -16.85 -0.08
C ILE A 58 11.37 -17.98 -0.54
N ALA A 59 10.07 -17.74 -0.63
CA ALA A 59 9.09 -18.73 -1.07
C ALA A 59 9.36 -19.17 -2.53
N LEU A 60 9.63 -18.22 -3.43
CA LEU A 60 9.97 -18.51 -4.82
C LEU A 60 11.32 -19.23 -4.93
N MET A 61 12.32 -18.83 -4.13
CA MET A 61 13.62 -19.49 -4.08
C MET A 61 13.50 -20.95 -3.63
N THR A 62 12.70 -21.22 -2.61
CA THR A 62 12.42 -22.58 -2.15
C THR A 62 11.73 -23.40 -3.25
N SER A 63 10.82 -22.79 -4.02
CA SER A 63 10.17 -23.41 -5.18
C SER A 63 11.20 -23.79 -6.27
N VAL A 64 12.16 -22.89 -6.57
CA VAL A 64 13.26 -23.18 -7.51
C VAL A 64 14.09 -24.38 -7.04
N LEU A 65 14.49 -24.37 -5.75
CA LEU A 65 15.33 -25.44 -5.18
C LEU A 65 14.63 -26.80 -5.22
N ARG A 66 13.33 -26.85 -4.96
CA ARG A 66 12.54 -28.09 -5.05
C ARG A 66 12.45 -28.64 -6.48
N LYS A 67 12.47 -27.77 -7.48
CA LYS A 67 12.32 -28.11 -8.90
C LYS A 67 13.64 -28.11 -9.68
N ILE A 68 14.79 -27.99 -8.98
CA ILE A 68 16.10 -27.82 -9.60
C ILE A 68 16.42 -28.96 -10.59
N ARG A 69 16.04 -30.20 -10.24
CA ARG A 69 16.27 -31.39 -11.08
C ARG A 69 15.45 -31.37 -12.36
N GLU A 70 14.16 -30.98 -12.26
CA GLU A 70 13.27 -30.85 -13.42
C GLU A 70 13.75 -29.72 -14.35
N ILE A 71 14.19 -28.57 -13.77
CA ILE A 71 14.75 -27.45 -14.50
C ILE A 71 16.03 -27.87 -15.22
N GLY A 72 16.92 -28.60 -14.52
CA GLY A 72 18.16 -29.12 -15.11
C GLY A 72 17.91 -30.04 -16.30
N LEU A 73 16.92 -30.93 -16.19
CA LEU A 73 16.52 -31.82 -17.28
C LEU A 73 15.99 -31.03 -18.48
N LEU A 74 15.12 -30.05 -18.24
CA LEU A 74 14.54 -29.21 -19.29
C LEU A 74 15.64 -28.45 -20.06
N VAL A 75 16.61 -27.88 -19.35
CA VAL A 75 17.74 -27.16 -19.96
C VAL A 75 18.68 -28.12 -20.70
N ALA A 76 18.89 -29.35 -20.20
CA ALA A 76 19.69 -30.38 -20.87
C ALA A 76 19.05 -30.84 -22.19
N MET A 77 17.72 -30.85 -22.29
CA MET A 77 16.99 -31.11 -23.54
C MET A 77 16.95 -29.94 -24.53
N GLY A 78 17.67 -28.82 -24.22
CA GLY A 78 17.73 -27.66 -25.11
C GLY A 78 16.79 -26.52 -24.74
N GLY A 79 16.12 -26.57 -23.61
CA GLY A 79 15.29 -25.47 -23.12
C GLY A 79 16.11 -24.22 -22.83
N ALA A 80 15.62 -23.05 -23.29
CA ALA A 80 16.30 -21.78 -23.06
C ALA A 80 16.30 -21.43 -21.57
N ARG A 81 17.47 -21.17 -21.01
CA ARG A 81 17.60 -20.76 -19.58
C ARG A 81 16.82 -19.50 -19.24
N PHE A 82 16.70 -18.58 -20.20
CA PHE A 82 15.90 -17.37 -20.06
C PHE A 82 14.42 -17.66 -19.82
N SER A 83 13.86 -18.66 -20.51
CA SER A 83 12.45 -19.07 -20.34
C SER A 83 12.14 -19.50 -18.91
N VAL A 84 13.08 -20.19 -18.25
CA VAL A 84 12.95 -20.57 -16.83
C VAL A 84 12.87 -19.32 -15.95
N GLY A 85 13.72 -18.31 -16.19
CA GLY A 85 13.68 -17.05 -15.45
C GLY A 85 12.35 -16.30 -15.63
N VAL A 86 11.81 -16.26 -16.84
CA VAL A 86 10.52 -15.63 -17.15
C VAL A 86 9.38 -16.30 -16.39
N VAL A 87 9.37 -17.63 -16.27
CA VAL A 87 8.33 -18.36 -15.50
C VAL A 87 8.32 -17.91 -14.05
N PHE A 88 9.48 -17.74 -13.40
CA PHE A 88 9.54 -17.27 -12.00
C PHE A 88 9.16 -15.79 -11.85
N CYS A 89 9.51 -14.94 -12.81
CA CYS A 89 9.03 -13.56 -12.83
C CYS A 89 7.51 -13.49 -12.99
N LEU A 90 6.94 -14.31 -13.88
CA LEU A 90 5.50 -14.39 -14.08
C LEU A 90 4.79 -14.92 -12.84
N GLN A 91 5.38 -15.88 -12.13
CA GLN A 91 4.86 -16.38 -10.86
C GLN A 91 4.82 -15.26 -9.80
N GLY A 92 5.88 -14.46 -9.67
CA GLY A 92 5.91 -13.29 -8.78
C GLY A 92 4.85 -12.24 -9.17
N PHE A 93 4.66 -12.00 -10.45
CA PHE A 93 3.63 -11.10 -10.98
C PHE A 93 2.21 -11.57 -10.64
N ILE A 94 1.91 -12.86 -10.85
CA ILE A 94 0.60 -13.45 -10.51
C ILE A 94 0.33 -13.35 -9.00
N ILE A 95 1.32 -13.67 -8.17
CA ILE A 95 1.22 -13.54 -6.71
C ILE A 95 0.93 -12.08 -6.34
N GLY A 96 1.61 -11.13 -6.98
CA GLY A 96 1.39 -9.70 -6.78
C GLY A 96 -0.03 -9.26 -7.12
N ILE A 97 -0.56 -9.68 -8.26
CA ILE A 97 -1.94 -9.35 -8.67
C ILE A 97 -2.95 -9.94 -7.67
N LEU A 98 -2.83 -11.23 -7.36
CA LEU A 98 -3.73 -11.87 -6.41
C LEU A 98 -3.65 -11.19 -5.04
N GLY A 99 -2.43 -10.91 -4.55
CA GLY A 99 -2.22 -10.19 -3.30
C GLY A 99 -2.84 -8.79 -3.30
N ALA A 100 -2.70 -8.04 -4.40
CA ALA A 100 -3.29 -6.72 -4.55
C ALA A 100 -4.83 -6.78 -4.56
N VAL A 101 -5.42 -7.73 -5.29
CA VAL A 101 -6.89 -7.91 -5.35
C VAL A 101 -7.45 -8.27 -3.97
N PHE A 102 -6.86 -9.27 -3.30
CA PHE A 102 -7.29 -9.66 -1.95
C PHE A 102 -7.03 -8.56 -0.92
N GLY A 103 -5.90 -7.86 -1.02
CA GLY A 103 -5.59 -6.74 -0.14
C GLY A 103 -6.57 -5.59 -0.28
N CYS A 104 -6.89 -5.19 -1.51
CA CYS A 104 -7.91 -4.15 -1.77
C CYS A 104 -9.30 -4.59 -1.30
N ALA A 105 -9.70 -5.83 -1.58
CA ALA A 105 -10.99 -6.36 -1.13
C ALA A 105 -11.08 -6.36 0.41
N PHE A 106 -10.03 -6.81 1.09
CA PHE A 106 -9.98 -6.80 2.55
C PHE A 106 -10.01 -5.39 3.12
N ALA A 107 -9.30 -4.45 2.50
CA ALA A 107 -9.31 -3.04 2.92
C ALA A 107 -10.72 -2.43 2.79
N LEU A 108 -11.44 -2.70 1.70
CA LEU A 108 -12.82 -2.24 1.51
C LEU A 108 -13.78 -2.83 2.55
N VAL A 109 -13.66 -4.13 2.82
CA VAL A 109 -14.45 -4.79 3.89
C VAL A 109 -14.14 -4.17 5.24
N PHE A 110 -12.87 -3.93 5.55
CA PHE A 110 -12.47 -3.29 6.79
C PHE A 110 -13.01 -1.86 6.92
N MET A 111 -12.97 -1.09 5.83
CA MET A 111 -13.56 0.25 5.79
C MET A 111 -15.06 0.22 6.03
N TYR A 112 -15.77 -0.74 5.46
CA TYR A 112 -17.22 -0.89 5.64
C TYR A 112 -17.61 -1.21 7.09
N PHE A 113 -16.87 -2.10 7.76
CA PHE A 113 -17.11 -2.50 9.15
C PHE A 113 -16.40 -1.64 10.20
N ARG A 114 -15.68 -0.58 9.78
CA ARG A 114 -14.84 0.24 10.67
C ARG A 114 -15.61 0.77 11.88
N ASP A 115 -16.79 1.34 11.66
CA ASP A 115 -17.55 2.02 12.72
C ASP A 115 -18.11 1.03 13.73
N GLU A 116 -18.58 -0.12 13.27
CA GLU A 116 -19.02 -1.21 14.14
C GLU A 116 -17.84 -1.79 14.94
N LEU A 117 -16.70 -1.97 14.28
CA LEU A 117 -15.47 -2.48 14.90
C LEU A 117 -14.95 -1.52 15.96
N MET A 118 -14.90 -0.22 15.66
CA MET A 118 -14.48 0.82 16.61
C MET A 118 -15.41 0.87 17.82
N THR A 119 -16.72 0.86 17.59
CA THR A 119 -17.70 0.84 18.66
C THR A 119 -17.55 -0.41 19.54
N PHE A 120 -17.33 -1.57 18.94
CA PHE A 120 -17.12 -2.82 19.66
C PHE A 120 -15.83 -2.80 20.49
N ILE A 121 -14.72 -2.33 19.93
CA ILE A 121 -13.42 -2.25 20.61
C ILE A 121 -13.50 -1.28 21.80
N VAL A 122 -14.04 -0.08 21.58
CA VAL A 122 -14.12 0.95 22.61
C VAL A 122 -15.05 0.53 23.74
N LYS A 123 -16.20 -0.08 23.41
CA LYS A 123 -17.12 -0.59 24.42
C LYS A 123 -16.49 -1.66 25.32
N ASN A 124 -15.65 -2.53 24.76
CA ASN A 124 -15.01 -3.60 25.52
C ASN A 124 -13.77 -3.15 26.29
N ILE A 125 -13.04 -2.11 25.83
CA ILE A 125 -11.78 -1.64 26.44
C ILE A 125 -12.03 -0.48 27.42
N ALA A 126 -12.85 0.50 27.05
CA ALA A 126 -13.04 1.75 27.80
C ALA A 126 -14.41 1.89 28.45
N GLY A 127 -15.32 0.93 28.26
CA GLY A 127 -16.66 0.96 28.81
C GLY A 127 -17.58 2.02 28.18
N GLU A 128 -18.67 2.37 28.86
CA GLU A 128 -19.66 3.33 28.37
C GLU A 128 -19.10 4.77 28.28
N ASP A 129 -18.20 5.16 29.18
CA ASP A 129 -17.56 6.48 29.18
C ASP A 129 -16.65 6.65 27.95
N GLY A 130 -15.97 5.60 27.51
CA GLY A 130 -15.14 5.62 26.31
C GLY A 130 -15.97 5.76 25.04
N GLN A 131 -17.16 5.19 25.00
CA GLN A 131 -18.06 5.28 23.86
C GLN A 131 -18.58 6.72 23.65
N ALA A 132 -18.89 7.43 24.73
CA ALA A 132 -19.27 8.85 24.70
C ALA A 132 -18.11 9.72 24.18
N GLY A 133 -16.87 9.43 24.57
CA GLY A 133 -15.68 10.14 24.08
C GLY A 133 -15.42 9.94 22.60
N VAL A 134 -15.64 8.71 22.08
CA VAL A 134 -15.47 8.42 20.65
C VAL A 134 -16.56 9.07 19.81
N SER A 135 -17.83 9.01 20.22
CA SER A 135 -18.91 9.69 19.49
C SER A 135 -18.68 11.19 19.41
N GLN A 136 -18.25 11.80 20.53
CA GLN A 136 -17.91 13.23 20.58
C GLN A 136 -16.71 13.57 19.67
N PHE A 137 -15.72 12.68 19.56
CA PHE A 137 -14.60 12.85 18.65
C PHE A 137 -15.03 12.79 17.20
N TYR A 138 -15.88 11.83 16.81
CA TYR A 138 -16.43 11.73 15.46
C TYR A 138 -17.27 12.96 15.08
N ASP A 139 -18.13 13.43 15.99
CA ASP A 139 -18.96 14.61 15.78
C ASP A 139 -18.12 15.89 15.63
N PHE A 140 -17.05 16.02 16.44
CA PHE A 140 -16.17 17.17 16.39
C PHE A 140 -15.34 17.25 15.12
N TYR A 141 -14.80 16.13 14.65
CA TYR A 141 -13.94 16.09 13.46
C TYR A 141 -14.70 15.91 12.16
N SER A 142 -16.01 15.66 12.19
CA SER A 142 -16.86 15.41 11.00
C SER A 142 -16.16 14.46 10.01
N LEU A 143 -15.64 13.33 10.52
CA LEU A 143 -14.83 12.40 9.75
C LEU A 143 -15.71 11.67 8.72
N GLU A 144 -15.93 12.30 7.59
CA GLU A 144 -16.53 11.65 6.43
C GLU A 144 -15.53 10.70 5.79
N ILE A 145 -15.95 9.44 5.57
CA ILE A 145 -15.14 8.46 4.88
C ILE A 145 -15.42 8.60 3.39
N TYR A 146 -14.40 9.01 2.65
CA TYR A 146 -14.44 8.99 1.20
C TYR A 146 -14.06 7.59 0.68
N TYR A 147 -15.03 6.89 0.12
CA TYR A 147 -14.75 5.63 -0.56
C TYR A 147 -13.96 5.86 -1.85
N PRO A 148 -13.19 4.84 -2.33
CA PRO A 148 -12.35 5.01 -3.53
C PRO A 148 -13.11 5.45 -4.79
N TRP A 149 -14.40 5.18 -4.86
CA TRP A 149 -15.27 5.58 -5.99
C TRP A 149 -15.87 6.98 -5.88
N GLU A 150 -15.79 7.65 -4.73
CA GLU A 150 -16.39 8.96 -4.49
C GLU A 150 -15.51 10.11 -4.95
N SER A 151 -14.20 9.91 -4.95
CA SER A 151 -13.27 10.91 -5.46
C SER A 151 -12.18 10.30 -6.33
N VAL A 152 -11.81 11.02 -7.39
CA VAL A 152 -10.72 10.61 -8.31
C VAL A 152 -9.38 10.49 -7.57
N GLY A 153 -9.16 11.32 -6.54
CA GLY A 153 -7.96 11.27 -5.71
C GLY A 153 -7.86 9.98 -4.92
N SER A 154 -8.94 9.55 -4.28
CA SER A 154 -8.97 8.29 -3.50
C SER A 154 -8.78 7.06 -4.38
N CYS A 155 -9.39 7.03 -5.57
CA CYS A 155 -9.18 5.96 -6.54
C CYS A 155 -7.72 5.87 -7.00
N ASN A 156 -7.07 7.00 -7.27
CA ASN A 156 -5.66 7.04 -7.65
C ASN A 156 -4.74 6.53 -6.53
N THR A 157 -5.06 6.81 -5.29
CA THR A 157 -4.30 6.33 -4.12
C THR A 157 -4.40 4.81 -4.01
N PHE A 158 -5.60 4.24 -4.06
CA PHE A 158 -5.80 2.79 -4.05
C PHE A 158 -5.06 2.09 -5.20
N LEU A 159 -5.16 2.65 -6.41
CA LEU A 159 -4.49 2.12 -7.59
C LEU A 159 -2.97 2.19 -7.46
N SER A 160 -2.43 3.27 -6.90
CA SER A 160 -0.98 3.44 -6.71
C SER A 160 -0.43 2.40 -5.71
N PHE A 161 -1.13 2.13 -4.62
CA PHE A 161 -0.73 1.08 -3.66
C PHE A 161 -0.84 -0.32 -4.27
N ALA A 162 -1.90 -0.62 -5.01
CA ALA A 162 -2.04 -1.89 -5.72
C ALA A 162 -0.91 -2.08 -6.74
N LEU A 163 -0.60 -1.05 -7.53
CA LEU A 163 0.49 -1.08 -8.49
C LEU A 163 1.85 -1.25 -7.80
N PHE A 164 2.09 -0.55 -6.70
CA PHE A 164 3.29 -0.69 -5.89
C PHE A 164 3.46 -2.12 -5.37
N ALA A 165 2.40 -2.75 -4.84
CA ALA A 165 2.43 -4.13 -4.37
C ALA A 165 2.79 -5.12 -5.49
N VAL A 166 2.20 -4.96 -6.68
CA VAL A 166 2.50 -5.78 -7.86
C VAL A 166 3.94 -5.59 -8.33
N LEU A 167 4.45 -4.35 -8.34
CA LEU A 167 5.84 -4.06 -8.71
C LEU A 167 6.82 -4.71 -7.72
N VAL A 168 6.61 -4.53 -6.42
CA VAL A 168 7.46 -5.10 -5.37
C VAL A 168 7.48 -6.63 -5.46
N SER A 169 6.32 -7.26 -5.63
CA SER A 169 6.22 -8.72 -5.79
C SER A 169 6.94 -9.23 -7.04
N THR A 170 6.80 -8.52 -8.16
CA THR A 170 7.48 -8.88 -9.42
C THR A 170 8.99 -8.74 -9.28
N LEU A 171 9.48 -7.66 -8.65
CA LEU A 171 10.90 -7.44 -8.38
C LEU A 171 11.46 -8.50 -7.42
N ALA A 172 10.69 -8.90 -6.41
CA ALA A 172 11.08 -9.99 -5.50
C ALA A 172 11.28 -11.32 -6.25
N GLY A 173 10.52 -11.56 -7.32
CA GLY A 173 10.66 -12.71 -8.22
C GLY A 173 11.92 -12.69 -9.09
N LEU A 174 12.55 -11.52 -9.31
CA LEU A 174 13.76 -11.42 -10.13
C LEU A 174 14.97 -12.12 -9.50
N LEU A 175 15.11 -12.08 -8.17
CA LEU A 175 16.22 -12.71 -7.46
C LEU A 175 16.27 -14.24 -7.68
N PRO A 176 15.19 -14.99 -7.43
CA PRO A 176 15.17 -16.43 -7.71
C PRO A 176 15.22 -16.72 -9.22
N ALA A 177 14.60 -15.89 -10.05
CA ALA A 177 14.65 -16.01 -11.50
C ALA A 177 16.11 -15.94 -12.02
N TRP A 178 16.88 -14.96 -11.56
CA TRP A 178 18.28 -14.80 -11.94
C TRP A 178 19.16 -15.97 -11.46
N ARG A 179 18.94 -16.48 -10.25
CA ARG A 179 19.62 -17.67 -9.76
C ARG A 179 19.26 -18.91 -10.58
N ALA A 180 18.00 -19.10 -10.91
CA ALA A 180 17.53 -20.22 -11.72
C ALA A 180 18.20 -20.26 -13.12
N THR A 181 18.44 -19.10 -13.75
CA THR A 181 19.10 -19.02 -15.06
C THR A 181 20.61 -19.35 -15.01
N ARG A 182 21.24 -19.23 -13.84
CA ARG A 182 22.67 -19.51 -13.64
C ARG A 182 22.99 -20.94 -13.22
N LEU A 183 21.97 -21.79 -13.00
CA LEU A 183 22.18 -23.18 -12.66
C LEU A 183 22.87 -23.93 -13.80
N LYS A 184 23.97 -24.65 -13.46
CA LYS A 184 24.63 -25.53 -14.40
C LYS A 184 23.90 -26.87 -14.42
N PRO A 185 23.51 -27.39 -15.62
CA PRO A 185 22.78 -28.66 -15.74
C PRO A 185 23.52 -29.85 -15.08
N ALA A 186 24.86 -29.84 -15.14
CA ALA A 186 25.70 -30.87 -14.55
C ALA A 186 25.56 -30.95 -13.02
N ASP A 187 25.49 -29.78 -12.35
CA ASP A 187 25.39 -29.72 -10.88
C ASP A 187 23.95 -30.08 -10.45
N ALA A 188 22.96 -29.74 -11.24
CA ALA A 188 21.55 -30.09 -10.99
C ALA A 188 21.25 -31.60 -11.08
N LEU A 189 22.00 -32.34 -11.90
CA LEU A 189 21.83 -33.77 -12.09
C LEU A 189 22.69 -34.62 -11.11
N ARG A 190 23.74 -34.04 -10.53
CA ARG A 190 24.67 -34.74 -9.63
C ARG A 190 24.12 -34.95 -8.22
N GLY A 191 23.09 -34.22 -7.83
CA GLY A 191 22.36 -34.46 -6.57
C GLY A 191 23.11 -34.10 -5.29
N GLU A 192 24.18 -33.28 -5.38
CA GLU A 192 24.89 -32.68 -4.24
C GLU A 192 24.47 -31.23 -3.98
#